data_f0567e2d0cc2d0e9bc13b62968cb5657
#
_entry.id   f0567e2d0cc2d0e9bc13b62968cb5657
#
_cell.length_a   1.000
_cell.length_b   1.000
_cell.length_c   1.000
_cell.angle_alpha   90.00
_cell.angle_beta   90.00
_cell.angle_gamma   90.00
#
_symmetry.space_group_name_H-M   'P 1'
#
loop_
_entity.id
_entity.type
_entity.pdbx_description
1 polymer ?
#
loop_
_entity_poly.entity_id
_entity_poly.type
_entity_poly.pdbx_seq_one_letter_code
_entity_poly.pdbx_strand_id
1 'polypeptide(L)'
;MNPRSLSKLPRRTFLKGAGATLALPFLEAAQPKSAPLNPTRMAFFYVPNGVAQKAWHPGETGKGFALSPSLKPLEPVREKITLHTNLDRIKVAGTDGHAQASSCYLSSATPDELSPAGYPLKRTIDQVIADEAGKHTAFRSLELSCNSYKDNRESVYFDNISWFGHGHVARSMKDPQKVFRRLFA
;
A
#
# COMPACT_ATOMS: atom_id res chain seq x y z
N MET A 1 29.27 38.75 -44.82
CA MET A 1 28.32 38.22 -43.83
C MET A 1 28.34 36.70 -43.87
N ASN A 2 28.88 36.09 -42.84
CA ASN A 2 29.13 34.66 -42.80
C ASN A 2 27.88 33.93 -42.17
N PRO A 3 27.25 32.97 -42.83
CA PRO A 3 26.09 32.28 -42.25
C PRO A 3 26.58 31.38 -41.10
N ARG A 4 26.03 31.63 -39.94
CA ARG A 4 26.27 30.81 -38.73
C ARG A 4 25.87 29.36 -39.00
N SER A 5 26.86 28.46 -38.96
CA SER A 5 26.66 27.04 -38.99
C SER A 5 25.76 26.64 -37.82
N LEU A 6 24.57 26.19 -38.11
CA LEU A 6 23.70 25.52 -37.14
C LEU A 6 24.34 24.21 -36.74
N SER A 7 24.88 24.16 -35.55
CA SER A 7 25.44 22.94 -34.98
C SER A 7 24.34 21.86 -34.93
N LYS A 8 24.56 20.78 -35.68
CA LYS A 8 23.64 19.64 -35.70
C LYS A 8 23.62 19.00 -34.30
N LEU A 9 22.51 19.14 -33.61
CA LEU A 9 22.29 18.45 -32.34
C LEU A 9 22.45 16.93 -32.55
N PRO A 10 23.23 16.24 -31.70
CA PRO A 10 23.37 14.78 -31.77
C PRO A 10 22.00 14.11 -31.63
N ARG A 11 21.69 13.14 -32.48
CA ARG A 11 20.41 12.38 -32.45
C ARG A 11 20.05 11.88 -31.06
N ARG A 12 21.05 11.47 -30.28
CA ARG A 12 20.91 11.00 -28.92
C ARG A 12 20.42 12.08 -27.94
N THR A 13 20.89 13.33 -28.11
CA THR A 13 20.47 14.48 -27.31
C THR A 13 19.06 14.91 -27.69
N PHE A 14 18.73 14.87 -28.99
CA PHE A 14 17.37 15.12 -29.47
C PHE A 14 16.38 14.09 -28.93
N LEU A 15 16.69 12.79 -28.97
CA LEU A 15 15.83 11.73 -28.47
C LEU A 15 15.66 11.80 -26.95
N LYS A 16 16.71 12.15 -26.21
CA LYS A 16 16.61 12.36 -24.75
C LYS A 16 15.77 13.59 -24.41
N GLY A 17 15.93 14.67 -25.14
CA GLY A 17 15.11 15.88 -24.98
C GLY A 17 13.66 15.67 -25.38
N ALA A 18 13.41 15.02 -26.52
CA ALA A 18 12.06 14.68 -26.97
C ALA A 18 11.37 13.67 -26.05
N GLY A 19 12.11 12.68 -25.51
CA GLY A 19 11.58 11.74 -24.53
C GLY A 19 11.19 12.43 -23.22
N ALA A 20 11.99 13.36 -22.72
CA ALA A 20 11.68 14.12 -21.52
C ALA A 20 10.49 15.09 -21.72
N THR A 21 10.42 15.78 -22.86
CA THR A 21 9.29 16.67 -23.19
C THR A 21 7.99 15.94 -23.49
N LEU A 22 8.06 14.71 -24.02
CA LEU A 22 6.88 13.87 -24.23
C LEU A 22 6.37 13.19 -22.94
N ALA A 23 7.24 12.91 -21.99
CA ALA A 23 6.87 12.22 -20.75
C ALA A 23 6.24 13.16 -19.70
N LEU A 24 6.67 14.42 -19.62
CA LEU A 24 6.17 15.39 -18.65
C LEU A 24 4.67 15.73 -18.81
N PRO A 25 4.14 15.98 -20.02
CA PRO A 25 2.70 16.23 -20.19
C PRO A 25 1.83 14.99 -19.96
N PHE A 26 2.36 13.78 -20.23
CA PHE A 26 1.61 12.54 -20.02
C PHE A 26 1.40 12.19 -18.54
N LEU A 27 2.27 12.65 -17.66
CA LEU A 27 2.11 12.43 -16.22
C LEU A 27 1.02 13.32 -15.61
N GLU A 28 0.74 14.47 -16.18
CA GLU A 28 -0.23 15.43 -15.64
C GLU A 28 -1.42 15.71 -16.58
N ALA A 29 -1.23 15.68 -17.89
CA ALA A 29 -2.23 16.06 -18.88
C ALA A 29 -3.04 14.89 -19.47
N ALA A 30 -2.64 13.65 -19.26
CA ALA A 30 -3.38 12.46 -19.70
C ALA A 30 -4.51 12.04 -18.73
N GLN A 31 -4.81 12.85 -17.73
CA GLN A 31 -6.03 12.64 -16.94
C GLN A 31 -7.23 13.11 -17.76
N PRO A 32 -8.25 12.26 -17.96
CA PRO A 32 -9.49 12.71 -18.58
C PRO A 32 -10.03 13.91 -17.79
N LYS A 33 -10.48 14.95 -18.47
CA LYS A 33 -11.00 16.20 -17.87
C LYS A 33 -12.14 16.01 -16.86
N SER A 34 -12.63 14.78 -16.71
CA SER A 34 -13.65 14.35 -15.74
C SER A 34 -13.10 13.68 -14.50
N ALA A 35 -11.80 13.38 -14.42
CA ALA A 35 -11.20 12.83 -13.21
C ALA A 35 -11.08 13.93 -12.15
N PRO A 36 -11.36 13.64 -10.87
CA PRO A 36 -11.13 14.61 -9.82
C PRO A 36 -9.65 15.02 -9.83
N LEU A 37 -9.39 16.34 -9.76
CA LEU A 37 -8.03 16.92 -9.79
C LEU A 37 -7.09 16.29 -8.73
N ASN A 38 -7.66 15.73 -7.66
CA ASN A 38 -6.95 15.00 -6.62
C ASN A 38 -7.72 13.72 -6.27
N PRO A 39 -7.41 12.59 -6.89
CA PRO A 39 -8.05 11.33 -6.54
C PRO A 39 -7.73 10.98 -5.07
N THR A 40 -8.74 10.51 -4.35
CA THR A 40 -8.56 10.02 -2.98
C THR A 40 -7.54 8.89 -2.99
N ARG A 41 -6.51 9.04 -2.17
CA ARG A 41 -5.50 7.99 -1.97
C ARG A 41 -5.64 7.43 -0.57
N MET A 42 -5.52 6.12 -0.45
CA MET A 42 -5.53 5.41 0.82
C MET A 42 -4.26 4.59 0.96
N ALA A 43 -3.75 4.50 2.19
CA ALA A 43 -2.62 3.66 2.52
C ALA A 43 -2.93 2.85 3.78
N PHE A 44 -2.60 1.57 3.74
CA PHE A 44 -2.76 0.64 4.85
C PHE A 44 -1.38 0.18 5.27
N PHE A 45 -1.04 0.42 6.55
CA PHE A 45 0.23 0.03 7.14
C PHE A 45 -0.01 -1.04 8.19
N TYR A 46 0.57 -2.20 8.00
CA TYR A 46 0.50 -3.31 8.92
C TYR A 46 1.84 -3.50 9.64
N VAL A 47 1.81 -3.52 10.96
CA VAL A 47 2.96 -3.80 11.81
C VAL A 47 2.72 -5.13 12.52
N PRO A 48 3.42 -6.21 12.13
CA PRO A 48 3.06 -7.58 12.49
C PRO A 48 3.19 -7.90 13.99
N ASN A 49 4.14 -7.33 14.69
CA ASN A 49 4.39 -7.67 16.10
C ASN A 49 3.52 -6.93 17.11
N GLY A 50 2.56 -6.14 16.62
CA GLY A 50 1.70 -5.34 17.48
C GLY A 50 2.45 -4.20 18.16
N VAL A 51 1.96 -3.77 19.30
CA VAL A 51 2.46 -2.60 20.02
C VAL A 51 2.61 -2.87 21.52
N ALA A 52 3.49 -2.13 22.18
CA ALA A 52 3.59 -2.13 23.63
C ALA A 52 2.34 -1.45 24.23
N GLN A 53 1.37 -2.24 24.66
CA GLN A 53 0.03 -1.80 25.07
C GLN A 53 0.04 -0.59 26.01
N LYS A 54 0.84 -0.64 27.08
CA LYS A 54 0.95 0.42 28.09
C LYS A 54 1.50 1.74 27.52
N ALA A 55 2.30 1.68 26.47
CA ALA A 55 2.90 2.85 25.85
C ALA A 55 2.11 3.34 24.62
N TRP A 56 1.19 2.54 24.11
CA TRP A 56 0.38 2.84 22.94
C TRP A 56 -0.97 3.44 23.27
N HIS A 57 -1.70 2.83 24.22
CA HIS A 57 -3.04 3.31 24.54
C HIS A 57 -3.01 4.60 25.34
N PRO A 58 -3.74 5.65 24.91
CA PRO A 58 -3.99 6.80 25.74
C PRO A 58 -4.75 6.42 27.01
N GLY A 59 -4.54 7.15 28.08
CA GLY A 59 -5.30 6.98 29.32
C GLY A 59 -6.74 7.47 29.26
N GLU A 60 -7.07 8.25 28.22
CA GLU A 60 -8.37 8.90 28.03
C GLU A 60 -8.97 8.53 26.68
N THR A 61 -10.30 8.63 26.60
CA THR A 61 -11.06 8.42 25.36
C THR A 61 -11.77 9.70 24.95
N GLY A 62 -12.20 9.78 23.70
CA GLY A 62 -12.94 10.90 23.17
C GLY A 62 -12.04 11.95 22.52
N LYS A 63 -12.56 13.16 22.35
CA LYS A 63 -11.87 14.23 21.64
C LYS A 63 -10.84 14.90 22.57
N GLY A 64 -9.66 15.16 22.07
CA GLY A 64 -8.65 15.92 22.80
C GLY A 64 -7.78 15.11 23.76
N PHE A 65 -7.78 13.76 23.66
CA PHE A 65 -6.95 12.90 24.50
C PHE A 65 -5.45 13.22 24.39
N ALA A 66 -4.71 13.02 25.47
CA ALA A 66 -3.27 13.17 25.48
C ALA A 66 -2.61 12.00 24.73
N LEU A 67 -1.64 12.29 23.85
CA LEU A 67 -0.92 11.25 23.14
C LEU A 67 -0.04 10.44 24.11
N SER A 68 -0.15 9.14 24.03
CA SER A 68 0.72 8.20 24.75
C SER A 68 2.18 8.28 24.26
N PRO A 69 3.15 7.75 24.99
CA PRO A 69 4.57 7.86 24.63
C PRO A 69 4.88 7.40 23.20
N SER A 70 4.28 6.29 22.74
CA SER A 70 4.49 5.77 21.38
C SER A 70 3.82 6.61 20.29
N LEU A 71 2.79 7.36 20.63
CA LEU A 71 2.05 8.21 19.69
C LEU A 71 2.56 9.66 19.65
N LYS A 72 3.44 10.06 20.57
CA LYS A 72 3.99 11.42 20.60
C LYS A 72 4.51 11.96 19.26
N PRO A 73 5.18 11.18 18.41
CA PRO A 73 5.62 11.66 17.09
C PRO A 73 4.48 12.14 16.20
N LEU A 74 3.23 11.76 16.49
CA LEU A 74 2.04 12.17 15.74
C LEU A 74 1.45 13.52 16.19
N GLU A 75 2.06 14.18 17.16
CA GLU A 75 1.58 15.49 17.69
C GLU A 75 1.28 16.51 16.58
N PRO A 76 2.12 16.67 15.53
CA PRO A 76 1.84 17.65 14.46
C PRO A 76 0.57 17.36 13.65
N VAL A 77 0.06 16.14 13.70
CA VAL A 77 -1.14 15.69 12.96
C VAL A 77 -2.26 15.22 13.88
N ARG A 78 -2.15 15.48 15.18
CA ARG A 78 -3.07 15.00 16.22
C ARG A 78 -4.54 15.25 15.88
N GLU A 79 -4.88 16.42 15.37
CA GLU A 79 -6.26 16.77 15.01
C GLU A 79 -6.82 15.99 13.80
N LYS A 80 -5.95 15.25 13.11
CA LYS A 80 -6.31 14.47 11.92
C LYS A 80 -6.33 12.97 12.16
N ILE A 81 -6.04 12.51 13.38
CA ILE A 81 -5.99 11.09 13.71
C ILE A 81 -7.22 10.65 14.51
N THR A 82 -7.65 9.45 14.26
CA THR A 82 -8.60 8.73 15.10
C THR A 82 -7.95 7.43 15.56
N LEU A 83 -7.90 7.23 16.88
CA LEU A 83 -7.38 6.02 17.47
C LEU A 83 -8.52 5.09 17.85
N HIS A 84 -8.52 3.90 17.28
CA HIS A 84 -9.46 2.84 17.63
C HIS A 84 -8.78 1.85 18.56
N THR A 85 -9.48 1.44 19.60
CA THR A 85 -9.05 0.41 20.55
C THR A 85 -10.10 -0.69 20.65
N ASN A 86 -9.73 -1.82 21.23
CA ASN A 86 -10.63 -2.97 21.42
C ASN A 86 -11.17 -3.59 20.10
N LEU A 87 -10.47 -3.38 18.99
CA LEU A 87 -10.72 -4.13 17.78
C LEU A 87 -9.87 -5.41 17.82
N ASP A 88 -10.53 -6.54 17.90
CA ASP A 88 -9.87 -7.83 17.97
C ASP A 88 -10.29 -8.73 16.81
N ARG A 89 -9.52 -9.78 16.59
CA ARG A 89 -9.79 -10.81 15.60
C ARG A 89 -10.42 -12.04 16.22
N ILE A 90 -11.08 -12.84 15.43
CA ILE A 90 -11.51 -14.17 15.84
C ILE A 90 -10.26 -15.04 16.00
N LYS A 91 -10.11 -15.65 17.19
CA LYS A 91 -9.02 -16.59 17.45
C LYS A 91 -9.40 -17.96 16.90
N VAL A 92 -8.47 -18.56 16.16
CA VAL A 92 -8.62 -19.90 15.60
C VAL A 92 -7.47 -20.76 16.05
N ALA A 93 -7.75 -21.97 16.49
CA ALA A 93 -6.73 -22.92 16.89
C ALA A 93 -5.97 -23.47 15.67
N GLY A 94 -4.71 -23.83 15.85
CA GLY A 94 -3.95 -24.57 14.84
C GLY A 94 -3.14 -23.73 13.83
N THR A 95 -3.21 -22.40 13.90
CA THR A 95 -2.38 -21.51 13.08
C THR A 95 -1.54 -20.56 13.93
N ASP A 96 -0.46 -20.09 13.35
CA ASP A 96 0.40 -19.08 13.97
C ASP A 96 -0.35 -17.76 14.22
N GLY A 97 -0.13 -17.15 15.38
CA GLY A 97 -0.79 -15.92 15.77
C GLY A 97 -0.49 -14.74 14.83
N HIS A 98 0.70 -14.71 14.23
CA HIS A 98 1.09 -13.69 13.28
C HIS A 98 0.39 -13.88 11.93
N ALA A 99 0.28 -15.12 11.44
CA ALA A 99 -0.48 -15.45 10.24
C ALA A 99 -1.95 -15.06 10.39
N GLN A 100 -2.55 -15.37 11.55
CA GLN A 100 -3.93 -14.96 11.87
C GLN A 100 -4.07 -13.43 11.87
N ALA A 101 -3.16 -12.71 12.49
CA ALA A 101 -3.23 -11.25 12.56
C ALA A 101 -3.12 -10.60 11.17
N SER A 102 -2.18 -11.07 10.35
CA SER A 102 -1.99 -10.57 8.98
C SER A 102 -3.20 -10.85 8.09
N SER A 103 -3.73 -12.08 8.16
CA SER A 103 -4.84 -12.51 7.31
C SER A 103 -6.13 -11.75 7.59
N CYS A 104 -6.42 -11.43 8.85
CA CYS A 104 -7.67 -10.75 9.20
C CYS A 104 -7.57 -9.21 9.19
N TYR A 105 -6.38 -8.63 9.04
CA TYR A 105 -6.18 -7.18 9.12
C TYR A 105 -7.09 -6.38 8.17
N LEU A 106 -7.24 -6.80 6.92
CA LEU A 106 -8.06 -6.12 5.93
C LEU A 106 -9.29 -6.93 5.47
N SER A 107 -9.54 -8.09 6.09
CA SER A 107 -10.62 -9.00 5.66
C SER A 107 -11.52 -9.45 6.79
N SER A 108 -11.07 -9.39 8.04
CA SER A 108 -11.69 -10.08 9.19
C SER A 108 -11.83 -11.61 8.99
N ALA A 109 -11.14 -12.17 7.99
CA ALA A 109 -11.14 -13.60 7.70
C ALA A 109 -9.98 -14.29 8.40
N THR A 110 -10.15 -15.56 8.70
CA THR A 110 -9.09 -16.39 9.31
C THR A 110 -8.36 -17.22 8.26
N PRO A 111 -7.10 -17.62 8.48
CA PRO A 111 -6.37 -18.47 7.55
C PRO A 111 -6.95 -19.88 7.44
N ASP A 112 -7.76 -20.30 8.41
CA ASP A 112 -8.35 -21.65 8.49
C ASP A 112 -9.77 -21.75 7.93
N GLU A 113 -10.31 -20.72 7.31
CA GLU A 113 -11.50 -20.89 6.49
C GLU A 113 -11.09 -21.80 5.32
N LEU A 114 -11.32 -23.11 5.56
CA LEU A 114 -10.85 -24.19 4.69
C LEU A 114 -11.26 -23.99 3.26
N SER A 115 -10.27 -23.76 2.43
CA SER A 115 -10.42 -23.80 0.99
C SER A 115 -9.60 -24.94 0.43
N PRO A 116 -10.12 -25.68 -0.55
CA PRO A 116 -9.32 -26.62 -1.31
C PRO A 116 -8.08 -25.99 -1.97
N ALA A 117 -8.11 -24.69 -2.20
CA ALA A 117 -6.99 -23.92 -2.76
C ALA A 117 -5.90 -23.57 -1.73
N GLY A 118 -6.05 -23.94 -0.46
CA GLY A 118 -5.04 -23.71 0.58
C GLY A 118 -4.91 -22.27 1.10
N TYR A 119 -5.66 -21.32 0.53
CA TYR A 119 -5.65 -19.90 0.91
C TYR A 119 -7.08 -19.38 0.94
N PRO A 120 -7.75 -19.38 2.10
CA PRO A 120 -9.18 -19.18 2.20
C PRO A 120 -9.64 -17.73 2.25
N LEU A 121 -8.74 -16.77 2.16
CA LEU A 121 -9.09 -15.39 2.37
C LEU A 121 -10.04 -14.84 1.32
N LYS A 122 -11.02 -14.11 1.80
CA LYS A 122 -11.94 -13.31 0.99
C LYS A 122 -11.20 -12.08 0.44
N ARG A 123 -11.87 -11.36 -0.46
CA ARG A 123 -11.36 -10.10 -0.97
C ARG A 123 -11.18 -9.09 0.17
N THR A 124 -10.03 -8.44 0.22
CA THR A 124 -9.70 -7.46 1.25
C THR A 124 -10.26 -6.08 0.92
N ILE A 125 -10.51 -5.29 1.95
CA ILE A 125 -11.16 -3.98 1.81
C ILE A 125 -10.36 -3.00 0.96
N ASP A 126 -9.03 -3.06 1.01
CA ASP A 126 -8.14 -2.25 0.17
C ASP A 126 -8.38 -2.51 -1.33
N GLN A 127 -8.60 -3.77 -1.71
CA GLN A 127 -8.88 -4.15 -3.10
C GLN A 127 -10.30 -3.76 -3.54
N VAL A 128 -11.26 -3.74 -2.62
CA VAL A 128 -12.60 -3.20 -2.89
C VAL A 128 -12.53 -1.69 -3.14
N ILE A 129 -11.77 -0.97 -2.31
CA ILE A 129 -11.56 0.47 -2.47
C ILE A 129 -10.79 0.77 -3.76
N ALA A 130 -9.78 -0.03 -4.10
CA ALA A 130 -8.98 0.13 -5.31
C ALA A 130 -9.81 0.01 -6.60
N ASP A 131 -10.89 -0.78 -6.61
CA ASP A 131 -11.78 -0.86 -7.76
C ASP A 131 -12.48 0.47 -8.05
N GLU A 132 -12.79 1.25 -7.02
CA GLU A 132 -13.43 2.56 -7.18
C GLU A 132 -12.39 3.69 -7.31
N ALA A 133 -11.51 3.81 -6.34
CA ALA A 133 -10.51 4.89 -6.28
C ALA A 133 -9.46 4.79 -7.40
N GLY A 134 -9.16 3.57 -7.85
CA GLY A 134 -8.15 3.29 -8.87
C GLY A 134 -8.65 3.33 -10.32
N LYS A 135 -9.93 3.60 -10.58
CA LYS A 135 -10.51 3.55 -11.95
C LYS A 135 -9.79 4.44 -12.96
N HIS A 136 -9.27 5.56 -12.49
CA HIS A 136 -8.64 6.58 -13.34
C HIS A 136 -7.15 6.76 -13.05
N THR A 137 -6.52 5.77 -12.41
CA THR A 137 -5.09 5.78 -12.10
C THR A 137 -4.34 4.72 -12.92
N ALA A 138 -3.07 4.98 -13.21
CA ALA A 138 -2.22 4.02 -13.94
C ALA A 138 -2.08 2.68 -13.19
N PHE A 139 -2.09 2.74 -11.86
CA PHE A 139 -2.08 1.57 -10.98
C PHE A 139 -3.23 1.69 -10.01
N ARG A 140 -4.06 0.66 -9.93
CA ARG A 140 -5.19 0.63 -8.99
C ARG A 140 -4.72 0.57 -7.55
N SER A 141 -3.71 -0.26 -7.30
CA SER A 141 -3.10 -0.47 -6.00
C SER A 141 -1.63 -0.85 -6.11
N LEU A 142 -0.91 -0.69 -5.03
CA LEU A 142 0.48 -1.09 -4.88
C LEU A 142 0.62 -1.86 -3.58
N GLU A 143 0.96 -3.13 -3.68
CA GLU A 143 1.21 -4.01 -2.57
C GLU A 143 2.71 -4.08 -2.33
N LEU A 144 3.14 -3.66 -1.14
CA LEU A 144 4.55 -3.58 -0.77
C LEU A 144 4.79 -4.35 0.53
N SER A 145 5.95 -4.97 0.64
CA SER A 145 6.39 -5.65 1.87
C SER A 145 7.88 -5.42 2.11
N CYS A 146 8.24 -5.19 3.36
CA CYS A 146 9.63 -5.15 3.80
C CYS A 146 10.10 -6.49 4.39
N ASN A 147 9.20 -7.48 4.46
CA ASN A 147 9.51 -8.77 5.05
C ASN A 147 10.21 -9.67 4.04
N SER A 148 11.40 -10.17 4.40
CA SER A 148 12.15 -11.16 3.64
C SER A 148 12.05 -12.57 4.23
N TYR A 149 11.38 -12.71 5.36
CA TYR A 149 11.24 -13.99 6.05
C TYR A 149 10.45 -14.97 5.19
N LYS A 150 10.96 -16.18 5.08
CA LYS A 150 10.30 -17.31 4.44
C LYS A 150 10.25 -18.43 5.46
N ASP A 151 9.08 -18.81 5.78
CA ASP A 151 8.85 -20.01 6.53
C ASP A 151 8.12 -21.03 5.64
N ASN A 152 7.46 -21.99 6.24
CA ASN A 152 6.68 -23.02 5.56
C ASN A 152 5.47 -22.41 4.78
N ARG A 153 4.32 -23.03 4.85
CA ARG A 153 3.09 -22.62 4.13
C ARG A 153 2.44 -21.31 4.61
N GLU A 154 2.81 -20.81 5.81
CA GLU A 154 2.24 -19.57 6.35
C GLU A 154 2.94 -18.30 5.84
N SER A 155 4.07 -18.43 5.15
CA SER A 155 4.85 -17.31 4.60
C SER A 155 4.02 -16.35 3.73
N VAL A 156 2.99 -16.86 3.05
CA VAL A 156 2.10 -16.04 2.23
C VAL A 156 1.39 -14.98 3.06
N TYR A 157 1.05 -15.27 4.30
CA TYR A 157 0.37 -14.34 5.21
C TYR A 157 1.33 -13.34 5.85
N PHE A 158 2.60 -13.69 6.04
CA PHE A 158 3.62 -12.76 6.53
C PHE A 158 4.01 -11.73 5.48
N ASP A 159 3.94 -12.11 4.22
CA ASP A 159 4.35 -11.28 3.10
C ASP A 159 3.24 -10.41 2.54
N ASN A 160 1.99 -10.81 2.73
CA ASN A 160 0.87 -10.19 2.02
C ASN A 160 -0.32 -9.98 2.97
N ILE A 161 -0.88 -8.79 2.92
CA ILE A 161 -2.10 -8.43 3.65
C ILE A 161 -3.29 -8.20 2.72
N SER A 162 -3.05 -8.26 1.41
CA SER A 162 -4.04 -7.93 0.37
C SER A 162 -4.41 -9.13 -0.48
N TRP A 163 -5.70 -9.28 -0.79
CA TRP A 163 -6.23 -10.41 -1.54
C TRP A 163 -7.30 -9.93 -2.53
N PHE A 164 -7.18 -10.33 -3.79
CA PHE A 164 -8.17 -10.03 -4.83
C PHE A 164 -9.46 -10.83 -4.63
N GLY A 165 -9.40 -11.92 -3.91
CA GLY A 165 -10.49 -12.82 -3.64
C GLY A 165 -10.00 -14.15 -3.13
N HIS A 166 -10.92 -15.10 -3.01
CA HIS A 166 -10.64 -16.43 -2.50
C HIS A 166 -9.48 -17.11 -3.25
N GLY A 167 -8.43 -17.47 -2.53
CA GLY A 167 -7.23 -18.09 -3.10
C GLY A 167 -6.34 -17.17 -3.96
N HIS A 168 -6.72 -15.92 -4.18
CA HIS A 168 -6.00 -15.00 -5.07
C HIS A 168 -5.30 -13.89 -4.31
N VAL A 169 -4.05 -14.10 -3.97
CA VAL A 169 -3.22 -13.12 -3.26
C VAL A 169 -2.80 -11.97 -4.17
N ALA A 170 -2.94 -10.76 -3.70
CA ALA A 170 -2.32 -9.56 -4.27
C ALA A 170 -0.85 -9.52 -3.80
N ARG A 171 0.06 -10.07 -4.62
CA ARG A 171 1.44 -10.29 -4.21
C ARG A 171 2.21 -9.00 -4.00
N SER A 172 2.82 -8.89 -2.83
CA SER A 172 3.64 -7.74 -2.45
C SER A 172 4.99 -7.73 -3.16
N MET A 173 5.41 -6.55 -3.57
CA MET A 173 6.74 -6.28 -4.08
C MET A 173 7.67 -5.92 -2.92
N LYS A 174 8.85 -6.56 -2.88
CA LYS A 174 9.84 -6.39 -1.79
C LYS A 174 11.07 -5.60 -2.22
N ASP A 175 11.32 -5.51 -3.52
CA ASP A 175 12.49 -4.86 -4.10
C ASP A 175 12.16 -3.42 -4.49
N PRO A 176 12.72 -2.41 -3.80
CA PRO A 176 12.45 -1.01 -4.11
C PRO A 176 12.81 -0.62 -5.54
N GLN A 177 13.85 -1.24 -6.12
CA GLN A 177 14.24 -0.97 -7.50
C GLN A 177 13.19 -1.48 -8.50
N LYS A 178 12.58 -2.64 -8.22
CA LYS A 178 11.48 -3.15 -9.05
C LYS A 178 10.24 -2.27 -8.91
N VAL A 179 9.95 -1.78 -7.71
CA VAL A 179 8.85 -0.83 -7.48
C VAL A 179 9.09 0.45 -8.29
N PHE A 180 10.29 1.01 -8.19
CA PHE A 180 10.65 2.20 -8.97
C PHE A 180 10.50 1.99 -10.47
N ARG A 181 11.02 0.88 -11.00
CA ARG A 181 10.85 0.55 -12.43
C ARG A 181 9.40 0.39 -12.83
N ARG A 182 8.58 -0.24 -12.00
CA ARG A 182 7.14 -0.40 -12.27
C ARG A 182 6.42 0.95 -12.36
N LEU A 183 6.84 1.93 -11.55
CA LEU A 183 6.19 3.24 -11.49
C LEU A 183 6.69 4.22 -12.56
N PHE A 184 7.95 4.12 -12.98
CA PHE A 184 8.62 5.17 -13.74
C PHE A 184 9.37 4.69 -14.99
N ALA A 185 9.38 3.41 -15.30
CA ALA A 185 9.93 2.83 -16.51
C ALA A 185 8.83 2.21 -17.34
#